data_4040eabb1ee405a585b4809255532eaf
#
_entry.id   4040eabb1ee405a585b4809255532eaf
#
_cell.length_a   1.000
_cell.length_b   1.000
_cell.length_c   1.000
_cell.angle_alpha   90.00
_cell.angle_beta   90.00
_cell.angle_gamma   90.00
#
_symmetry.space_group_name_H-M   'P 1'
#
loop_
_entity.id
_entity.type
_entity.pdbx_description
1 polymer ?
#
loop_
_entity_poly.entity_id
_entity_poly.type
_entity_poly.pdbx_seq_one_letter_code
_entity_poly.pdbx_strand_id
1 'polypeptide(L)'
;MKASEKIKGIVFAYNTSGEYEMVKELGVEWMRLNICFPWADKMFGTLSEEYIQARQEILDTHAKGFQVMPATPPLGGFSYDEKEGKTCWHEHFPEFVGKKGTDEFYENVRESMRFICEDLGEAAGIYWQCMNEIDIPVFSNDYPDDILADTARASAEGIRRANPQARCGINISCYNENAVRIADLVYREGHPFYYMGVDQYFGSWQPGDVDDWIGVIDGLYERYGLPVLANEWGYSSDGELETEAPDPALIPEGLNEVCYTKKWFNQAEGGHTPQVQADYFKRGHRIFAQHPHCLGSFMFCWRDAYHCYHCGASDCPAECHWGIVDTECRPKPAYYAVKEALKGYYK
;
A
#
# COMPACT_ATOMS: atom_id res chain seq x y z
N MET A 1 5.10 -21.69 6.80
CA MET A 1 5.84 -21.37 5.54
C MET A 1 7.31 -21.24 5.86
N LYS A 2 8.20 -21.75 5.00
CA LYS A 2 9.66 -21.53 5.18
C LYS A 2 10.02 -20.08 4.86
N ALA A 3 11.07 -19.56 5.47
CA ALA A 3 11.52 -18.19 5.23
C ALA A 3 11.81 -17.91 3.74
N SER A 4 12.39 -18.89 3.03
CA SER A 4 12.70 -18.78 1.59
C SER A 4 11.46 -18.72 0.68
N GLU A 5 10.27 -19.08 1.17
CA GLU A 5 9.02 -19.07 0.43
C GLU A 5 8.19 -17.79 0.67
N LYS A 6 8.66 -16.94 1.59
CA LYS A 6 7.97 -15.69 1.96
C LYS A 6 8.20 -14.59 0.94
N ILE A 7 7.23 -13.70 0.83
CA ILE A 7 7.29 -12.54 -0.05
C ILE A 7 8.40 -11.60 0.43
N LYS A 8 9.32 -11.30 -0.49
CA LYS A 8 10.37 -10.29 -0.37
C LYS A 8 10.01 -9.15 -1.30
N GLY A 9 9.18 -8.25 -0.82
CA GLY A 9 8.52 -7.24 -1.63
C GLY A 9 8.99 -5.82 -1.34
N ILE A 10 8.72 -4.95 -2.32
CA ILE A 10 8.86 -3.50 -2.22
C ILE A 10 7.67 -2.81 -2.88
N VAL A 11 7.20 -1.72 -2.29
CA VAL A 11 6.35 -0.75 -2.98
C VAL A 11 7.25 0.05 -3.91
N PHE A 12 7.09 -0.17 -5.23
CA PHE A 12 7.96 0.44 -6.25
C PHE A 12 7.47 1.84 -6.61
N ALA A 13 7.26 2.66 -5.57
CA ALA A 13 6.82 4.03 -5.70
C ALA A 13 7.95 4.96 -6.17
N TYR A 14 7.57 6.01 -6.89
CA TYR A 14 8.45 7.07 -7.37
C TYR A 14 9.61 6.59 -8.25
N ASN A 15 9.46 5.42 -8.87
CA ASN A 15 10.47 4.85 -9.75
C ASN A 15 10.65 5.65 -11.05
N THR A 16 11.80 5.45 -11.69
CA THR A 16 12.06 5.85 -13.08
C THR A 16 12.58 4.67 -13.88
N SER A 17 12.54 4.75 -15.20
CA SER A 17 13.06 3.69 -16.08
C SER A 17 14.56 3.48 -15.84
N GLY A 18 14.99 2.27 -15.48
CA GLY A 18 16.39 1.89 -15.33
C GLY A 18 16.80 1.42 -13.93
N GLU A 19 15.94 1.54 -12.93
CA GLU A 19 16.27 1.21 -11.53
C GLU A 19 16.12 -0.29 -11.20
N TYR A 20 15.52 -1.08 -12.08
CA TYR A 20 15.27 -2.50 -11.85
C TYR A 20 16.50 -3.33 -11.48
N GLU A 21 17.68 -3.03 -12.06
CA GLU A 21 18.90 -3.78 -11.73
C GLU A 21 19.34 -3.54 -10.29
N MET A 22 19.19 -2.31 -9.78
CA MET A 22 19.47 -2.01 -8.37
C MET A 22 18.51 -2.75 -7.43
N VAL A 23 17.22 -2.86 -7.79
CA VAL A 23 16.24 -3.60 -7.00
C VAL A 23 16.53 -5.10 -7.02
N LYS A 24 16.96 -5.67 -8.16
CA LYS A 24 17.42 -7.06 -8.24
C LYS A 24 18.61 -7.34 -7.33
N GLU A 25 19.58 -6.42 -7.29
CA GLU A 25 20.74 -6.56 -6.42
C GLU A 25 20.41 -6.62 -4.93
N LEU A 26 19.27 -6.04 -4.51
CA LEU A 26 18.76 -6.17 -3.14
C LEU A 26 18.33 -7.61 -2.82
N GLY A 27 17.87 -8.36 -3.81
CA GLY A 27 17.23 -9.66 -3.64
C GLY A 27 15.72 -9.57 -3.46
N VAL A 28 15.10 -8.45 -3.84
CA VAL A 28 13.65 -8.28 -3.96
C VAL A 28 13.13 -9.18 -5.08
N GLU A 29 12.01 -9.85 -4.85
CA GLU A 29 11.36 -10.76 -5.79
C GLU A 29 9.99 -10.24 -6.24
N TRP A 30 9.35 -9.42 -5.39
CA TRP A 30 8.01 -8.91 -5.59
C TRP A 30 7.96 -7.39 -5.61
N MET A 31 7.17 -6.84 -6.53
CA MET A 31 6.84 -5.42 -6.55
C MET A 31 5.34 -5.23 -6.38
N ARG A 32 4.94 -4.35 -5.47
CA ARG A 32 3.57 -3.90 -5.35
C ARG A 32 3.39 -2.66 -6.19
N LEU A 33 2.44 -2.70 -7.12
CA LEU A 33 2.12 -1.64 -8.07
C LEU A 33 0.61 -1.38 -8.08
N ASN A 34 0.22 -0.13 -8.17
CA ASN A 34 -1.18 0.25 -8.29
C ASN A 34 -1.67 0.01 -9.72
N ILE A 35 -2.93 -0.40 -9.86
CA ILE A 35 -3.64 -0.43 -11.14
C ILE A 35 -4.85 0.51 -11.07
N CYS A 36 -5.11 1.25 -12.13
CA CYS A 36 -6.21 2.20 -12.19
C CYS A 36 -7.50 1.54 -12.72
N PHE A 37 -8.63 2.25 -12.57
CA PHE A 37 -9.89 1.84 -13.18
C PHE A 37 -9.77 1.87 -14.71
N PRO A 38 -10.26 0.83 -15.44
CA PRO A 38 -9.84 0.65 -16.84
C PRO A 38 -10.55 1.53 -17.85
N TRP A 39 -11.78 2.03 -17.57
CA TRP A 39 -12.62 2.66 -18.58
C TRP A 39 -12.66 4.18 -18.45
N ALA A 40 -12.56 4.89 -19.59
CA ALA A 40 -12.57 6.34 -19.64
C ALA A 40 -13.96 6.95 -19.83
N ASP A 41 -14.84 6.28 -20.60
CA ASP A 41 -16.10 6.88 -21.09
C ASP A 41 -17.36 6.10 -20.72
N LYS A 42 -17.28 4.78 -20.62
CA LYS A 42 -18.37 3.86 -20.25
C LYS A 42 -17.82 2.48 -19.95
N MET A 43 -18.62 1.63 -19.33
CA MET A 43 -18.29 0.23 -19.14
C MET A 43 -17.97 -0.44 -20.48
N PHE A 44 -16.83 -1.14 -20.54
CA PHE A 44 -16.30 -1.80 -21.75
C PHE A 44 -16.09 -0.85 -22.95
N GLY A 45 -15.85 0.42 -22.66
CA GLY A 45 -15.58 1.45 -23.66
C GLY A 45 -14.09 1.62 -23.96
N THR A 46 -13.66 2.87 -24.08
CA THR A 46 -12.25 3.23 -24.29
C THR A 46 -11.45 3.02 -23.00
N LEU A 47 -10.24 2.50 -23.09
CA LEU A 47 -9.33 2.40 -21.93
C LEU A 47 -8.90 3.81 -21.50
N SER A 48 -8.80 4.03 -20.18
CA SER A 48 -8.28 5.29 -19.64
C SER A 48 -6.75 5.37 -19.83
N GLU A 49 -6.24 6.59 -19.93
CA GLU A 49 -4.80 6.81 -20.08
C GLU A 49 -4.05 6.33 -18.82
N GLU A 50 -4.61 6.59 -17.65
CA GLU A 50 -4.07 6.15 -16.36
C GLU A 50 -3.97 4.61 -16.27
N TYR A 51 -5.02 3.91 -16.74
CA TYR A 51 -4.97 2.45 -16.80
C TYR A 51 -3.89 1.95 -17.76
N ILE A 52 -3.80 2.53 -18.96
CA ILE A 52 -2.80 2.14 -19.96
C ILE A 52 -1.38 2.32 -19.40
N GLN A 53 -1.12 3.41 -18.69
CA GLN A 53 0.19 3.67 -18.08
C GLN A 53 0.50 2.69 -16.95
N ALA A 54 -0.43 2.50 -16.01
CA ALA A 54 -0.26 1.56 -14.90
C ALA A 54 -0.12 0.11 -15.39
N ARG A 55 -0.91 -0.29 -16.39
CA ARG A 55 -0.78 -1.58 -17.07
C ARG A 55 0.61 -1.78 -17.66
N GLN A 56 1.12 -0.78 -18.39
CA GLN A 56 2.44 -0.88 -19.03
C GLN A 56 3.54 -1.03 -17.98
N GLU A 57 3.47 -0.31 -16.87
CA GLU A 57 4.42 -0.45 -15.76
C GLU A 57 4.43 -1.87 -15.18
N ILE A 58 3.26 -2.48 -14.99
CA ILE A 58 3.13 -3.86 -14.53
C ILE A 58 3.77 -4.83 -15.53
N LEU A 59 3.48 -4.67 -16.83
CA LEU A 59 4.04 -5.51 -17.88
C LEU A 59 5.57 -5.39 -17.95
N ASP A 60 6.10 -4.18 -17.88
CA ASP A 60 7.54 -3.91 -17.90
C ASP A 60 8.25 -4.51 -16.68
N THR A 61 7.64 -4.36 -15.50
CA THR A 61 8.14 -4.93 -14.24
C THR A 61 8.21 -6.45 -14.29
N HIS A 62 7.14 -7.09 -14.80
CA HIS A 62 7.11 -8.54 -15.01
C HIS A 62 8.16 -8.98 -16.04
N ALA A 63 8.31 -8.26 -17.16
CA ALA A 63 9.32 -8.55 -18.18
C ALA A 63 10.76 -8.44 -17.66
N LYS A 64 10.99 -7.68 -16.59
CA LYS A 64 12.26 -7.63 -15.86
C LYS A 64 12.47 -8.81 -14.90
N GLY A 65 11.50 -9.71 -14.76
CA GLY A 65 11.60 -10.93 -13.98
C GLY A 65 11.12 -10.82 -12.54
N PHE A 66 10.40 -9.75 -12.18
CA PHE A 66 9.75 -9.61 -10.89
C PHE A 66 8.35 -10.22 -10.90
N GLN A 67 7.92 -10.73 -9.75
CA GLN A 67 6.50 -10.98 -9.49
C GLN A 67 5.82 -9.65 -9.15
N VAL A 68 4.61 -9.44 -9.65
CA VAL A 68 3.86 -8.22 -9.34
C VAL A 68 2.65 -8.55 -8.50
N MET A 69 2.42 -7.77 -7.44
CA MET A 69 1.17 -7.73 -6.70
C MET A 69 0.42 -6.45 -7.09
N PRO A 70 -0.58 -6.54 -7.97
CA PRO A 70 -1.40 -5.39 -8.28
C PRO A 70 -2.27 -5.00 -7.09
N ALA A 71 -2.36 -3.69 -6.81
CA ALA A 71 -3.30 -3.11 -5.86
C ALA A 71 -4.41 -2.41 -6.63
N THR A 72 -5.67 -2.84 -6.43
CA THR A 72 -6.82 -2.25 -7.11
C THR A 72 -7.16 -0.87 -6.52
N PRO A 73 -7.80 0.03 -7.30
CA PRO A 73 -8.11 1.35 -6.79
C PRO A 73 -9.10 1.30 -5.63
N PRO A 74 -8.93 2.13 -4.57
CA PRO A 74 -9.98 2.46 -3.62
C PRO A 74 -11.09 3.27 -4.32
N LEU A 75 -12.17 3.63 -3.60
CA LEU A 75 -13.25 4.44 -4.18
C LEU A 75 -12.76 5.80 -4.70
N GLY A 76 -11.78 6.37 -4.05
CA GLY A 76 -11.10 7.61 -4.43
C GLY A 76 -9.89 7.85 -3.54
N GLY A 77 -9.36 9.06 -3.57
CA GLY A 77 -8.25 9.48 -2.73
C GLY A 77 -8.11 11.00 -2.65
N PHE A 78 -7.66 11.48 -1.49
CA PHE A 78 -7.24 12.86 -1.36
C PHE A 78 -5.80 13.02 -1.85
N SER A 79 -5.59 13.94 -2.78
CA SER A 79 -4.26 14.30 -3.25
C SER A 79 -4.18 15.79 -3.59
N TYR A 80 -2.95 16.32 -3.66
CA TYR A 80 -2.73 17.71 -4.03
C TYR A 80 -3.06 17.94 -5.51
N ASP A 81 -3.97 18.87 -5.75
CA ASP A 81 -4.32 19.32 -7.10
C ASP A 81 -3.56 20.62 -7.42
N GLU A 82 -2.65 20.56 -8.38
CA GLU A 82 -1.83 21.73 -8.78
C GLU A 82 -2.67 22.87 -9.35
N LYS A 83 -3.81 22.60 -9.98
CA LYS A 83 -4.69 23.61 -10.57
C LYS A 83 -5.47 24.36 -9.50
N GLU A 84 -5.94 23.62 -8.48
CA GLU A 84 -6.67 24.18 -7.35
C GLU A 84 -5.74 24.74 -6.27
N GLY A 85 -4.47 24.32 -6.26
CA GLY A 85 -3.48 24.72 -5.26
C GLY A 85 -3.77 24.20 -3.85
N LYS A 86 -4.51 23.11 -3.73
CA LYS A 86 -4.92 22.49 -2.46
C LYS A 86 -5.14 20.99 -2.61
N THR A 87 -5.27 20.31 -1.48
CA THR A 87 -5.68 18.90 -1.44
C THR A 87 -7.14 18.77 -1.81
N CYS A 88 -7.45 17.87 -2.76
CA CYS A 88 -8.79 17.59 -3.25
C CYS A 88 -9.08 16.10 -3.27
N TRP A 89 -10.36 15.74 -3.14
CA TRP A 89 -10.83 14.38 -3.35
C TRP A 89 -10.95 14.08 -4.84
N HIS A 90 -10.43 12.95 -5.26
CA HIS A 90 -10.52 12.43 -6.64
C HIS A 90 -11.20 11.06 -6.61
N GLU A 91 -12.35 10.96 -7.30
CA GLU A 91 -13.07 9.70 -7.47
C GLU A 91 -12.33 8.78 -8.44
N HIS A 92 -12.12 7.50 -8.05
CA HIS A 92 -11.48 6.51 -8.91
C HIS A 92 -12.49 5.69 -9.73
N PHE A 93 -13.75 5.65 -9.31
CA PHE A 93 -14.83 5.00 -10.05
C PHE A 93 -15.77 6.06 -10.64
N PRO A 94 -15.74 6.29 -11.98
CA PRO A 94 -16.59 7.25 -12.67
C PRO A 94 -18.09 6.99 -12.45
N GLU A 95 -18.94 8.00 -12.64
CA GLU A 95 -20.38 7.92 -12.43
C GLU A 95 -21.06 6.83 -13.28
N PHE A 96 -20.56 6.53 -14.47
CA PHE A 96 -21.10 5.49 -15.34
C PHE A 96 -20.92 4.06 -14.81
N VAL A 97 -20.11 3.85 -13.76
CA VAL A 97 -20.03 2.57 -13.06
C VAL A 97 -21.29 2.27 -12.27
N GLY A 98 -22.09 3.29 -11.99
CA GLY A 98 -23.32 3.20 -11.23
C GLY A 98 -23.22 3.89 -9.88
N LYS A 99 -24.38 4.06 -9.23
CA LYS A 99 -24.43 4.64 -7.90
C LYS A 99 -23.80 3.70 -6.87
N LYS A 100 -22.77 4.18 -6.20
CA LYS A 100 -22.08 3.42 -5.13
C LYS A 100 -23.08 2.88 -4.10
N GLY A 101 -22.90 1.62 -3.71
CA GLY A 101 -23.81 0.92 -2.80
C GLY A 101 -24.99 0.20 -3.49
N THR A 102 -25.06 0.20 -4.83
CA THR A 102 -26.09 -0.55 -5.59
C THR A 102 -25.52 -1.85 -6.17
N ASP A 103 -26.42 -2.82 -6.44
CA ASP A 103 -26.03 -4.09 -7.09
C ASP A 103 -25.38 -3.86 -8.46
N GLU A 104 -25.86 -2.86 -9.22
CA GLU A 104 -25.28 -2.47 -10.51
C GLU A 104 -23.84 -2.01 -10.36
N PHE A 105 -23.56 -1.14 -9.38
CA PHE A 105 -22.20 -0.68 -9.09
C PHE A 105 -21.27 -1.85 -8.76
N TYR A 106 -21.69 -2.72 -7.85
CA TYR A 106 -20.84 -3.86 -7.44
C TYR A 106 -20.61 -4.85 -8.59
N GLU A 107 -21.62 -5.10 -9.45
CA GLU A 107 -21.41 -5.97 -10.61
C GLU A 107 -20.47 -5.34 -11.64
N ASN A 108 -20.57 -4.03 -11.87
CA ASN A 108 -19.65 -3.31 -12.74
C ASN A 108 -18.22 -3.26 -12.18
N VAL A 109 -18.04 -3.21 -10.86
CA VAL A 109 -16.73 -3.40 -10.20
C VAL A 109 -16.20 -4.81 -10.47
N ARG A 110 -17.00 -5.87 -10.28
CA ARG A 110 -16.61 -7.26 -10.56
C ARG A 110 -16.14 -7.45 -11.99
N GLU A 111 -16.91 -6.93 -12.94
CA GLU A 111 -16.59 -7.05 -14.37
C GLU A 111 -15.33 -6.25 -14.74
N SER A 112 -15.12 -5.08 -14.15
CA SER A 112 -13.89 -4.29 -14.35
C SER A 112 -12.66 -5.01 -13.80
N MET A 113 -12.75 -5.57 -12.60
CA MET A 113 -11.64 -6.32 -11.98
C MET A 113 -11.38 -7.66 -12.70
N ARG A 114 -12.44 -8.33 -13.20
CA ARG A 114 -12.28 -9.49 -14.07
C ARG A 114 -11.50 -9.13 -15.33
N PHE A 115 -11.89 -8.04 -16.00
CA PHE A 115 -11.20 -7.54 -17.19
C PHE A 115 -9.72 -7.24 -16.90
N ILE A 116 -9.41 -6.50 -15.83
CA ILE A 116 -8.04 -6.18 -15.45
C ILE A 116 -7.21 -7.46 -15.25
N CYS A 117 -7.75 -8.44 -14.55
CA CYS A 117 -7.04 -9.69 -14.29
C CYS A 117 -6.79 -10.49 -15.59
N GLU A 118 -7.76 -10.52 -16.50
CA GLU A 118 -7.62 -11.15 -17.82
C GLU A 118 -6.60 -10.42 -18.71
N ASP A 119 -6.63 -9.10 -18.73
CA ASP A 119 -5.77 -8.26 -19.57
C ASP A 119 -4.30 -8.26 -19.11
N LEU A 120 -4.06 -8.28 -17.80
CA LEU A 120 -2.71 -8.43 -17.23
C LEU A 120 -2.16 -9.85 -17.40
N GLY A 121 -3.01 -10.86 -17.41
CA GLY A 121 -2.62 -12.26 -17.59
C GLY A 121 -1.54 -12.70 -16.61
N GLU A 122 -0.45 -13.29 -17.13
CA GLU A 122 0.68 -13.78 -16.34
C GLU A 122 1.52 -12.66 -15.69
N ALA A 123 1.38 -11.41 -16.15
CA ALA A 123 2.11 -10.28 -15.58
C ALA A 123 1.59 -9.92 -14.18
N ALA A 124 0.32 -10.18 -13.89
CA ALA A 124 -0.19 -10.12 -12.53
C ALA A 124 0.23 -11.38 -11.77
N GLY A 125 0.89 -11.22 -10.64
CA GLY A 125 1.21 -12.33 -9.75
C GLY A 125 -0.05 -12.96 -9.15
N ILE A 126 0.15 -14.02 -8.38
CA ILE A 126 -0.96 -14.73 -7.72
C ILE A 126 -1.61 -13.92 -6.59
N TYR A 127 -0.87 -12.99 -5.96
CA TYR A 127 -1.37 -12.14 -4.87
C TYR A 127 -1.90 -10.82 -5.41
N TRP A 128 -3.04 -10.39 -4.87
CA TRP A 128 -3.73 -9.15 -5.22
C TRP A 128 -4.14 -8.41 -3.95
N GLN A 129 -3.93 -7.12 -3.91
CA GLN A 129 -4.49 -6.24 -2.90
C GLN A 129 -5.77 -5.59 -3.47
N CYS A 130 -6.88 -5.74 -2.74
CA CYS A 130 -8.16 -5.16 -3.10
C CYS A 130 -8.38 -3.87 -2.33
N MET A 131 -8.33 -2.75 -3.04
CA MET A 131 -8.35 -1.39 -2.52
C MET A 131 -7.11 -1.04 -1.66
N ASN A 132 -7.03 0.20 -1.18
CA ASN A 132 -5.96 0.67 -0.30
C ASN A 132 -6.54 1.35 0.93
N GLU A 133 -6.08 0.94 2.13
CA GLU A 133 -6.33 1.58 3.43
C GLU A 133 -7.75 2.15 3.59
N ILE A 134 -8.75 1.29 3.35
CA ILE A 134 -10.17 1.68 3.30
C ILE A 134 -10.74 2.17 4.63
N ASP A 135 -9.96 2.11 5.69
CA ASP A 135 -10.31 2.50 7.06
C ASP A 135 -9.92 3.94 7.41
N ILE A 136 -9.22 4.66 6.52
CA ILE A 136 -8.85 6.06 6.76
C ILE A 136 -9.49 7.02 5.75
N PRO A 137 -9.80 8.26 6.18
CA PRO A 137 -10.48 9.25 5.34
C PRO A 137 -9.77 9.58 4.02
N VAL A 138 -8.43 9.43 3.99
CA VAL A 138 -7.63 9.69 2.78
C VAL A 138 -8.09 8.86 1.59
N PHE A 139 -8.57 7.61 1.81
CA PHE A 139 -9.03 6.71 0.74
C PHE A 139 -10.51 6.31 0.86
N SER A 140 -11.15 6.64 1.98
CA SER A 140 -12.56 6.33 2.21
C SER A 140 -13.49 7.53 2.17
N ASN A 141 -12.96 8.76 2.38
CA ASN A 141 -13.78 9.94 2.59
C ASN A 141 -14.87 9.64 3.65
N ASP A 142 -16.10 10.08 3.39
CA ASP A 142 -17.27 9.83 4.22
C ASP A 142 -18.13 8.64 3.71
N TYR A 143 -17.55 7.74 2.90
CA TYR A 143 -18.28 6.56 2.44
C TYR A 143 -18.60 5.62 3.61
N PRO A 144 -19.85 5.10 3.68
CA PRO A 144 -20.22 4.09 4.67
C PRO A 144 -19.35 2.83 4.60
N ASP A 145 -19.04 2.26 5.76
CA ASP A 145 -18.19 1.08 5.88
C ASP A 145 -18.66 -0.13 5.07
N ASP A 146 -19.99 -0.32 4.96
CA ASP A 146 -20.57 -1.41 4.17
C ASP A 146 -20.32 -1.22 2.67
N ILE A 147 -20.36 0.01 2.16
CA ILE A 147 -20.02 0.32 0.76
C ILE A 147 -18.54 0.02 0.50
N LEU A 148 -17.65 0.44 1.40
CA LEU A 148 -16.21 0.17 1.29
C LEU A 148 -15.92 -1.33 1.32
N ALA A 149 -16.49 -2.04 2.29
CA ALA A 149 -16.31 -3.49 2.45
C ALA A 149 -16.86 -4.28 1.25
N ASP A 150 -18.04 -3.94 0.75
CA ASP A 150 -18.64 -4.64 -0.38
C ASP A 150 -17.94 -4.32 -1.70
N THR A 151 -17.37 -3.11 -1.85
CA THR A 151 -16.51 -2.79 -3.01
C THR A 151 -15.22 -3.63 -3.01
N ALA A 152 -14.57 -3.78 -1.85
CA ALA A 152 -13.40 -4.65 -1.72
C ALA A 152 -13.73 -6.12 -2.04
N ARG A 153 -14.88 -6.62 -1.55
CA ARG A 153 -15.38 -7.97 -1.86
C ARG A 153 -15.67 -8.14 -3.34
N ALA A 154 -16.36 -7.18 -3.97
CA ALA A 154 -16.64 -7.19 -5.40
C ALA A 154 -15.35 -7.21 -6.23
N SER A 155 -14.34 -6.46 -5.81
CA SER A 155 -13.01 -6.46 -6.45
C SER A 155 -12.37 -7.85 -6.41
N ALA A 156 -12.32 -8.48 -5.24
CA ALA A 156 -11.78 -9.83 -5.09
C ALA A 156 -12.57 -10.90 -5.86
N GLU A 157 -13.90 -10.81 -5.86
CA GLU A 157 -14.78 -11.71 -6.62
C GLU A 157 -14.54 -11.59 -8.13
N GLY A 158 -14.39 -10.36 -8.65
CA GLY A 158 -14.09 -10.13 -10.06
C GLY A 158 -12.74 -10.73 -10.47
N ILE A 159 -11.69 -10.49 -9.71
CA ILE A 159 -10.36 -11.10 -9.93
C ILE A 159 -10.47 -12.63 -9.95
N ARG A 160 -11.17 -13.21 -8.99
CA ARG A 160 -11.32 -14.68 -8.88
C ARG A 160 -12.24 -15.29 -9.94
N ARG A 161 -13.15 -14.52 -10.56
CA ARG A 161 -13.87 -14.95 -11.76
C ARG A 161 -12.91 -15.20 -12.93
N ALA A 162 -11.90 -14.35 -13.09
CA ALA A 162 -10.88 -14.51 -14.13
C ALA A 162 -9.81 -15.55 -13.75
N ASN A 163 -9.33 -15.52 -12.50
CA ASN A 163 -8.33 -16.45 -11.99
C ASN A 163 -8.76 -17.04 -10.63
N PRO A 164 -9.35 -18.26 -10.59
CA PRO A 164 -9.78 -18.89 -9.35
C PRO A 164 -8.65 -19.17 -8.34
N GLN A 165 -7.39 -19.16 -8.79
CA GLN A 165 -6.22 -19.36 -7.93
C GLN A 165 -5.71 -18.05 -7.31
N ALA A 166 -6.25 -16.90 -7.72
CA ALA A 166 -5.84 -15.61 -7.18
C ALA A 166 -6.05 -15.54 -5.65
N ARG A 167 -5.05 -15.02 -4.97
CA ARG A 167 -4.97 -14.85 -3.51
C ARG A 167 -5.18 -13.41 -3.16
N CYS A 168 -6.44 -13.02 -3.03
CA CYS A 168 -6.83 -11.66 -2.71
C CYS A 168 -6.74 -11.39 -1.21
N GLY A 169 -6.45 -10.15 -0.83
CA GLY A 169 -6.55 -9.58 0.50
C GLY A 169 -6.83 -8.09 0.40
N ILE A 170 -7.18 -7.46 1.50
CA ILE A 170 -7.16 -5.99 1.63
C ILE A 170 -5.91 -5.57 2.40
N ASN A 171 -5.69 -4.26 2.53
CA ASN A 171 -4.86 -3.72 3.59
C ASN A 171 -5.67 -2.73 4.43
N ILE A 172 -5.44 -2.75 5.74
CA ILE A 172 -5.86 -1.72 6.67
C ILE A 172 -4.67 -0.84 7.00
N SER A 173 -4.91 0.43 7.33
CA SER A 173 -3.85 1.42 7.58
C SER A 173 -3.06 1.16 8.87
N CYS A 174 -3.67 0.47 9.83
CA CYS A 174 -3.02 0.01 11.05
C CYS A 174 -3.94 -0.94 11.82
N TYR A 175 -3.37 -1.68 12.77
CA TYR A 175 -4.15 -2.56 13.64
C TYR A 175 -4.74 -1.77 14.83
N ASN A 176 -5.94 -1.23 14.65
CA ASN A 176 -6.71 -0.52 15.67
C ASN A 176 -8.21 -0.84 15.57
N GLU A 177 -9.01 -0.33 16.50
CA GLU A 177 -10.45 -0.63 16.58
C GLU A 177 -11.23 -0.17 15.33
N ASN A 178 -10.87 0.98 14.74
CA ASN A 178 -11.53 1.50 13.55
C ASN A 178 -11.29 0.60 12.34
N ALA A 179 -10.02 0.27 12.09
CA ALA A 179 -9.62 -0.61 10.99
C ALA A 179 -10.22 -2.01 11.12
N VAL A 180 -10.21 -2.57 12.34
CA VAL A 180 -10.81 -3.88 12.64
C VAL A 180 -12.31 -3.88 12.39
N ARG A 181 -13.04 -2.80 12.72
CA ARG A 181 -14.48 -2.67 12.47
C ARG A 181 -14.82 -2.82 10.97
N ILE A 182 -14.07 -2.19 10.09
CA ILE A 182 -14.24 -2.33 8.63
C ILE A 182 -13.77 -3.71 8.15
N ALA A 183 -12.63 -4.18 8.65
CA ALA A 183 -12.11 -5.49 8.29
C ALA A 183 -13.10 -6.62 8.64
N ASP A 184 -13.82 -6.54 9.76
CA ASP A 184 -14.86 -7.51 10.15
C ASP A 184 -16.00 -7.58 9.11
N LEU A 185 -16.36 -6.47 8.48
CA LEU A 185 -17.33 -6.45 7.39
C LEU A 185 -16.78 -7.07 6.12
N VAL A 186 -15.50 -6.84 5.82
CA VAL A 186 -14.82 -7.42 4.65
C VAL A 186 -14.68 -8.94 4.79
N TYR A 187 -14.20 -9.40 5.95
CA TYR A 187 -13.92 -10.81 6.23
C TYR A 187 -15.10 -11.58 6.84
N ARG A 188 -16.33 -11.05 6.74
CA ARG A 188 -17.54 -11.75 7.14
C ARG A 188 -17.69 -13.08 6.40
N GLU A 189 -18.52 -13.98 6.89
CA GLU A 189 -18.75 -15.32 6.33
C GLU A 189 -18.91 -15.31 4.80
N GLY A 190 -18.28 -16.25 4.13
CA GLY A 190 -18.31 -16.37 2.66
C GLY A 190 -17.39 -15.38 1.92
N HIS A 191 -16.45 -14.74 2.60
CA HIS A 191 -15.50 -13.83 1.95
C HIS A 191 -14.56 -14.56 0.96
N PRO A 192 -14.14 -13.89 -0.13
CA PRO A 192 -13.26 -14.47 -1.15
C PRO A 192 -11.77 -14.37 -0.86
N PHE A 193 -11.37 -13.87 0.32
CA PHE A 193 -10.00 -13.48 0.63
C PHE A 193 -9.15 -14.64 1.14
N TYR A 194 -7.86 -14.60 0.84
CA TYR A 194 -6.84 -15.58 1.21
C TYR A 194 -5.96 -15.12 2.37
N TYR A 195 -5.71 -13.83 2.50
CA TYR A 195 -4.84 -13.26 3.52
C TYR A 195 -5.44 -11.98 4.11
N MET A 196 -4.99 -11.61 5.30
CA MET A 196 -5.23 -10.31 5.93
C MET A 196 -4.02 -9.44 5.71
N GLY A 197 -4.20 -8.32 5.01
CA GLY A 197 -3.14 -7.34 4.79
C GLY A 197 -3.24 -6.15 5.75
N VAL A 198 -2.10 -5.59 6.08
CA VAL A 198 -1.99 -4.43 6.98
C VAL A 198 -0.79 -3.57 6.60
N ASP A 199 -1.00 -2.26 6.71
CA ASP A 199 0.03 -1.24 6.66
C ASP A 199 0.26 -0.75 8.08
N GLN A 200 1.51 -0.64 8.50
CA GLN A 200 1.82 -0.21 9.85
C GLN A 200 3.20 0.45 9.88
N TYR A 201 3.25 1.65 10.43
CA TYR A 201 4.43 2.50 10.40
C TYR A 201 4.82 2.97 11.80
N PHE A 202 5.19 2.01 12.65
CA PHE A 202 5.62 2.29 14.02
C PHE A 202 6.77 3.28 14.09
N GLY A 203 6.66 4.24 15.00
CA GLY A 203 7.64 5.32 15.15
C GLY A 203 7.56 6.42 14.08
N SER A 204 6.56 6.37 13.18
CA SER A 204 6.25 7.47 12.26
C SER A 204 4.78 7.83 12.37
N TRP A 205 3.87 7.11 11.68
CA TRP A 205 2.43 7.32 11.79
C TRP A 205 1.83 6.81 13.11
N GLN A 206 2.35 5.72 13.65
CA GLN A 206 1.88 5.16 14.90
C GLN A 206 2.99 5.16 15.97
N PRO A 207 2.63 5.27 17.26
CA PRO A 207 3.58 5.08 18.37
C PRO A 207 4.12 3.65 18.38
N GLY A 208 5.32 3.47 18.97
CA GLY A 208 5.96 2.16 19.08
C GLY A 208 7.20 2.02 18.21
N ASP A 209 7.66 0.79 18.04
CA ASP A 209 8.85 0.45 17.27
C ASP A 209 8.58 -0.81 16.39
N VAL A 210 9.48 -1.12 15.51
CA VAL A 210 9.38 -2.24 14.56
C VAL A 210 9.12 -3.60 15.22
N ASP A 211 9.53 -3.81 16.46
CA ASP A 211 9.30 -5.07 17.17
C ASP A 211 7.82 -5.27 17.54
N ASP A 212 7.01 -4.22 17.58
CA ASP A 212 5.56 -4.29 17.82
C ASP A 212 4.79 -4.97 16.69
N TRP A 213 5.41 -5.13 15.52
CA TRP A 213 4.85 -5.93 14.41
C TRP A 213 4.51 -7.37 14.81
N ILE A 214 5.22 -7.96 15.78
CA ILE A 214 4.93 -9.31 16.28
C ILE A 214 3.49 -9.35 16.81
N GLY A 215 3.12 -8.38 17.65
CA GLY A 215 1.77 -8.28 18.22
C GLY A 215 0.69 -8.02 17.18
N VAL A 216 0.98 -7.22 16.14
CA VAL A 216 0.05 -6.98 15.02
C VAL A 216 -0.23 -8.27 14.25
N ILE A 217 0.82 -9.02 13.87
CA ILE A 217 0.66 -10.26 13.12
C ILE A 217 -0.10 -11.31 13.94
N ASP A 218 0.25 -11.48 15.21
CA ASP A 218 -0.45 -12.43 16.09
C ASP A 218 -1.91 -12.04 16.29
N GLY A 219 -2.21 -10.78 16.60
CA GLY A 219 -3.57 -10.30 16.81
C GLY A 219 -4.47 -10.45 15.58
N LEU A 220 -3.96 -10.12 14.39
CA LEU A 220 -4.71 -10.29 13.14
C LEU A 220 -4.93 -11.79 12.81
N TYR A 221 -3.90 -12.61 13.01
CA TYR A 221 -4.03 -14.07 12.80
C TYR A 221 -5.01 -14.70 13.78
N GLU A 222 -4.98 -14.34 15.06
CA GLU A 222 -5.92 -14.83 16.07
C GLU A 222 -7.36 -14.46 15.74
N ARG A 223 -7.57 -13.23 15.21
CA ARG A 223 -8.91 -12.75 14.88
C ARG A 223 -9.49 -13.37 13.63
N TYR A 224 -8.73 -13.44 12.54
CA TYR A 224 -9.25 -13.84 11.22
C TYR A 224 -8.89 -15.25 10.80
N GLY A 225 -7.95 -15.91 11.46
CA GLY A 225 -7.46 -17.26 11.09
C GLY A 225 -6.76 -17.31 9.73
N LEU A 226 -6.41 -16.16 9.17
CA LEU A 226 -5.77 -16.02 7.86
C LEU A 226 -4.30 -15.63 8.04
N PRO A 227 -3.41 -16.07 7.12
CA PRO A 227 -2.05 -15.57 7.13
C PRO A 227 -2.02 -14.06 6.92
N VAL A 228 -1.06 -13.38 7.58
CA VAL A 228 -0.91 -11.93 7.53
C VAL A 228 0.16 -11.53 6.52
N LEU A 229 -0.12 -10.48 5.74
CA LEU A 229 0.84 -9.84 4.84
C LEU A 229 1.05 -8.39 5.29
N ALA A 230 2.30 -8.00 5.55
CA ALA A 230 2.63 -6.59 5.70
C ALA A 230 2.66 -5.94 4.29
N ASN A 231 1.53 -5.33 3.89
CA ASN A 231 1.38 -4.74 2.55
C ASN A 231 2.20 -3.46 2.40
N GLU A 232 2.35 -2.73 3.52
CA GLU A 232 3.27 -1.60 3.62
C GLU A 232 3.86 -1.52 5.03
N TRP A 233 5.12 -1.20 5.09
CA TRP A 233 5.83 -0.90 6.32
C TRP A 233 7.12 -0.16 6.01
N GLY A 234 7.52 0.71 6.91
CA GLY A 234 8.72 1.50 6.70
C GLY A 234 8.96 2.47 7.84
N TYR A 235 9.98 3.29 7.67
CA TYR A 235 10.36 4.35 8.59
C TYR A 235 10.90 5.55 7.83
N SER A 236 10.40 6.76 8.12
CA SER A 236 10.90 7.97 7.49
C SER A 236 12.32 8.28 7.97
N SER A 237 13.22 8.60 7.05
CA SER A 237 14.62 8.88 7.37
C SER A 237 14.91 10.33 7.75
N ASP A 238 13.87 11.18 7.76
CA ASP A 238 14.00 12.61 8.11
C ASP A 238 12.68 13.15 8.68
N GLY A 239 12.77 14.28 9.34
CA GLY A 239 11.66 15.01 9.93
C GLY A 239 11.86 15.30 11.42
N GLU A 240 11.49 16.52 11.81
CA GLU A 240 11.49 16.94 13.21
C GLU A 240 10.32 16.31 13.95
N LEU A 241 10.48 16.11 15.27
CA LEU A 241 9.42 15.70 16.17
C LEU A 241 8.67 16.91 16.71
N GLU A 242 7.33 16.85 16.70
CA GLU A 242 6.44 17.74 17.41
C GLU A 242 5.81 17.01 18.59
N THR A 243 5.71 17.67 19.72
CA THR A 243 5.13 17.08 20.94
C THR A 243 3.69 17.49 21.20
N GLU A 244 3.23 18.54 20.52
CA GLU A 244 1.88 19.07 20.66
C GLU A 244 1.10 18.92 19.36
N ALA A 245 0.05 18.13 19.37
CA ALA A 245 -0.85 18.01 18.22
C ALA A 245 -1.50 19.37 17.91
N PRO A 246 -1.62 19.77 16.64
CA PRO A 246 -2.31 21.00 16.26
C PRO A 246 -3.81 20.89 16.59
N ASP A 247 -4.47 22.04 16.72
CA ASP A 247 -5.93 22.08 16.78
C ASP A 247 -6.50 21.48 15.48
N PRO A 248 -7.28 20.41 15.52
CA PRO A 248 -7.86 19.79 14.31
C PRO A 248 -8.69 20.76 13.47
N ALA A 249 -9.28 21.80 14.09
CA ALA A 249 -10.06 22.82 13.39
C ALA A 249 -9.20 23.71 12.48
N LEU A 250 -7.89 23.73 12.67
CA LEU A 250 -6.94 24.51 11.84
C LEU A 250 -6.40 23.71 10.65
N ILE A 251 -6.59 22.38 10.63
CA ILE A 251 -6.10 21.51 9.56
C ILE A 251 -7.09 21.59 8.39
N PRO A 252 -6.65 21.97 7.18
CA PRO A 252 -7.52 21.96 6.00
C PRO A 252 -8.10 20.58 5.72
N GLU A 253 -9.32 20.56 5.18
CA GLU A 253 -10.01 19.34 4.79
C GLU A 253 -9.12 18.46 3.87
N GLY A 254 -9.11 17.16 4.12
CA GLY A 254 -8.31 16.19 3.37
C GLY A 254 -6.81 16.18 3.70
N LEU A 255 -6.33 17.13 4.51
CA LEU A 255 -4.93 17.16 4.93
C LEU A 255 -4.77 16.50 6.31
N ASN A 256 -3.66 15.79 6.52
CA ASN A 256 -3.32 15.24 7.83
C ASN A 256 -2.43 16.22 8.64
N GLU A 257 -2.28 15.92 9.93
CA GLU A 257 -1.51 16.74 10.86
C GLU A 257 -0.01 16.84 10.52
N VAL A 258 0.59 15.76 10.01
CA VAL A 258 2.00 15.76 9.62
C VAL A 258 2.22 16.66 8.40
N CYS A 259 1.32 16.60 7.42
CA CYS A 259 1.37 17.50 6.28
C CYS A 259 1.16 18.96 6.66
N TYR A 260 0.31 19.23 7.65
CA TYR A 260 0.02 20.58 8.14
C TYR A 260 1.20 21.19 8.89
N THR A 261 1.79 20.42 9.84
CA THR A 261 2.90 20.92 10.69
C THR A 261 4.27 20.75 10.07
N LYS A 262 4.42 19.85 9.07
CA LYS A 262 5.71 19.37 8.53
C LYS A 262 6.57 18.67 9.58
N LYS A 263 5.93 18.04 10.58
CA LYS A 263 6.61 17.37 11.67
C LYS A 263 5.94 16.04 12.02
N TRP A 264 6.72 15.12 12.54
CA TRP A 264 6.23 13.85 13.08
C TRP A 264 5.72 14.02 14.52
N PHE A 265 4.79 13.16 14.93
CA PHE A 265 4.29 13.07 16.31
C PHE A 265 4.76 11.81 17.03
N ASN A 266 5.42 10.91 16.32
CA ASN A 266 6.05 9.71 16.85
C ASN A 266 7.46 9.58 16.32
N GLN A 267 8.34 8.87 17.06
CA GLN A 267 9.67 8.49 16.60
C GLN A 267 10.13 7.20 17.30
N ALA A 268 10.96 6.41 16.62
CA ALA A 268 11.74 5.36 17.24
C ALA A 268 12.95 5.97 18.00
N GLU A 269 13.61 5.19 18.85
CA GLU A 269 14.83 5.62 19.53
C GLU A 269 15.90 6.06 18.51
N GLY A 270 16.41 7.27 18.69
CA GLY A 270 17.38 7.88 17.77
C GLY A 270 16.78 8.81 16.72
N GLY A 271 15.44 8.98 16.69
CA GLY A 271 14.73 9.92 15.83
C GLY A 271 14.71 9.53 14.37
N HIS A 272 14.20 10.44 13.52
CA HIS A 272 14.12 10.25 12.07
C HIS A 272 15.48 10.53 11.41
N THR A 273 16.28 9.49 11.23
CA THR A 273 17.59 9.57 10.59
C THR A 273 17.81 8.41 9.63
N PRO A 274 18.67 8.56 8.60
CA PRO A 274 18.99 7.47 7.68
C PRO A 274 19.54 6.21 8.36
N GLN A 275 20.24 6.36 9.50
CA GLN A 275 20.77 5.21 10.23
C GLN A 275 19.68 4.46 11.00
N VAL A 276 18.76 5.19 11.66
CA VAL A 276 17.61 4.58 12.34
C VAL A 276 16.71 3.88 11.32
N GLN A 277 16.46 4.48 10.15
CA GLN A 277 15.75 3.85 9.05
C GLN A 277 16.41 2.52 8.64
N ALA A 278 17.74 2.48 8.51
CA ALA A 278 18.48 1.28 8.14
C ALA A 278 18.32 0.15 9.19
N ASP A 279 18.46 0.48 10.47
CA ASP A 279 18.31 -0.47 11.56
C ASP A 279 16.87 -0.97 11.68
N TYR A 280 15.87 -0.10 11.46
CA TYR A 280 14.46 -0.44 11.42
C TYR A 280 14.16 -1.48 10.33
N PHE A 281 14.61 -1.25 9.09
CA PHE A 281 14.43 -2.21 8.00
C PHE A 281 15.12 -3.54 8.27
N LYS A 282 16.32 -3.53 8.83
CA LYS A 282 17.04 -4.77 9.16
C LYS A 282 16.29 -5.60 10.21
N ARG A 283 15.76 -4.99 11.25
CA ARG A 283 14.98 -5.64 12.32
C ARG A 283 13.65 -6.16 11.76
N GLY A 284 12.91 -5.34 11.00
CA GLY A 284 11.62 -5.72 10.41
C GLY A 284 11.74 -6.92 9.47
N HIS A 285 12.70 -6.93 8.57
CA HIS A 285 12.94 -8.10 7.71
C HIS A 285 13.20 -9.38 8.49
N ARG A 286 13.90 -9.32 9.63
CA ARG A 286 14.09 -10.49 10.51
C ARG A 286 12.75 -10.98 11.05
N ILE A 287 11.88 -10.08 11.52
CA ILE A 287 10.55 -10.42 12.04
C ILE A 287 9.72 -11.11 10.95
N PHE A 288 9.55 -10.48 9.80
CA PHE A 288 8.73 -11.03 8.72
C PHE A 288 9.25 -12.36 8.17
N ALA A 289 10.58 -12.53 8.08
CA ALA A 289 11.19 -13.78 7.65
C ALA A 289 10.93 -14.93 8.64
N GLN A 290 10.92 -14.66 9.95
CA GLN A 290 10.84 -15.68 10.99
C GLN A 290 9.42 -15.94 11.51
N HIS A 291 8.49 -14.97 11.40
CA HIS A 291 7.17 -15.09 12.01
C HIS A 291 6.31 -16.16 11.29
N PRO A 292 5.76 -17.17 11.99
CA PRO A 292 5.09 -18.30 11.36
C PRO A 292 3.80 -17.92 10.62
N HIS A 293 3.08 -16.91 11.07
CA HIS A 293 1.81 -16.46 10.52
C HIS A 293 1.94 -15.37 9.46
N CYS A 294 3.17 -14.93 9.15
CA CYS A 294 3.45 -13.91 8.16
C CYS A 294 3.77 -14.51 6.79
N LEU A 295 3.13 -14.00 5.72
CA LEU A 295 3.43 -14.35 4.33
C LEU A 295 4.70 -13.67 3.80
N GLY A 296 5.16 -12.63 4.46
CA GLY A 296 6.24 -11.74 4.04
C GLY A 296 5.82 -10.29 4.09
N SER A 297 6.48 -9.43 3.34
CA SER A 297 6.22 -8.00 3.42
C SER A 297 6.57 -7.25 2.13
N PHE A 298 5.97 -6.07 1.98
CA PHE A 298 6.36 -5.04 1.01
C PHE A 298 6.84 -3.82 1.77
N MET A 299 8.13 -3.53 1.71
CA MET A 299 8.68 -2.33 2.33
C MET A 299 8.29 -1.07 1.56
N PHE A 300 7.93 -0.02 2.26
CA PHE A 300 7.64 1.30 1.71
C PHE A 300 8.83 2.24 1.99
N CYS A 301 9.52 2.75 0.96
CA CYS A 301 9.34 2.45 -0.45
C CYS A 301 10.69 2.46 -1.21
N TRP A 302 10.67 2.40 -2.53
CA TRP A 302 11.88 2.39 -3.33
C TRP A 302 12.66 3.69 -3.23
N ARG A 303 12.06 4.84 -3.59
CA ARG A 303 12.74 6.12 -3.72
C ARG A 303 12.04 7.21 -2.94
N ASP A 304 12.81 8.16 -2.43
CA ASP A 304 12.28 9.41 -1.85
C ASP A 304 11.47 10.19 -2.89
N ALA A 305 10.32 10.73 -2.50
CA ALA A 305 9.52 11.58 -3.35
C ALA A 305 10.09 12.99 -3.44
N TYR A 306 9.98 13.62 -4.61
CA TYR A 306 10.30 15.04 -4.78
C TYR A 306 9.31 15.96 -4.09
N HIS A 307 8.06 15.54 -4.01
CA HIS A 307 6.96 16.28 -3.39
C HIS A 307 6.00 15.32 -2.71
N CYS A 308 5.42 15.75 -1.62
CA CYS A 308 4.35 15.04 -0.94
C CYS A 308 3.08 15.05 -1.81
N TYR A 309 2.53 13.91 -2.13
CA TYR A 309 1.32 13.81 -2.95
C TYR A 309 0.08 14.36 -2.23
N HIS A 310 0.09 14.43 -0.88
CA HIS A 310 -1.02 14.99 -0.12
C HIS A 310 -1.04 16.52 -0.11
N CYS A 311 0.12 17.17 0.09
CA CYS A 311 0.17 18.61 0.30
C CYS A 311 1.01 19.37 -0.72
N GLY A 312 1.64 18.69 -1.68
CA GLY A 312 2.47 19.29 -2.72
C GLY A 312 3.84 19.81 -2.27
N ALA A 313 4.14 19.80 -0.98
CA ALA A 313 5.38 20.36 -0.45
C ALA A 313 6.58 19.40 -0.62
N SER A 314 7.76 19.95 -0.89
CA SER A 314 8.99 19.17 -1.07
C SER A 314 9.74 18.86 0.23
N ASP A 315 9.33 19.48 1.33
CA ASP A 315 9.92 19.34 2.67
C ASP A 315 9.01 18.56 3.64
N CYS A 316 7.97 17.91 3.12
CA CYS A 316 7.00 17.22 3.94
C CYS A 316 7.49 15.82 4.33
N PRO A 317 7.70 15.52 5.62
CA PRO A 317 8.19 14.20 6.05
C PRO A 317 7.17 13.09 5.80
N ALA A 318 5.88 13.42 5.65
CA ALA A 318 4.81 12.46 5.40
C ALA A 318 5.08 11.57 4.18
N GLU A 319 5.77 12.10 3.14
CA GLU A 319 6.02 11.34 1.90
C GLU A 319 7.46 11.43 1.37
N CYS A 320 8.22 12.48 1.72
CA CYS A 320 9.46 12.80 1.00
C CYS A 320 10.68 11.96 1.40
N HIS A 321 10.64 11.19 2.52
CA HIS A 321 11.85 10.58 3.09
C HIS A 321 11.75 9.08 3.41
N TRP A 322 10.84 8.36 2.73
CA TRP A 322 10.61 6.93 2.95
C TRP A 322 11.51 6.01 2.15
N GLY A 323 12.05 6.51 1.06
CA GLY A 323 12.85 5.73 0.12
C GLY A 323 14.09 5.11 0.77
N ILE A 324 14.49 3.94 0.25
CA ILE A 324 15.80 3.34 0.55
C ILE A 324 16.91 3.89 -0.34
N VAL A 325 16.52 4.64 -1.39
CA VAL A 325 17.39 5.52 -2.18
C VAL A 325 16.83 6.93 -2.14
N ASP A 326 17.67 7.94 -2.35
CA ASP A 326 17.22 9.33 -2.42
C ASP A 326 16.57 9.67 -3.77
N THR A 327 16.17 10.93 -3.95
CA THR A 327 15.53 11.42 -5.19
C THR A 327 16.41 11.28 -6.44
N GLU A 328 17.73 11.18 -6.28
CA GLU A 328 18.72 10.97 -7.35
C GLU A 328 19.11 9.49 -7.51
N CYS A 329 18.35 8.57 -6.90
CA CYS A 329 18.63 7.13 -6.87
C CYS A 329 19.98 6.76 -6.23
N ARG A 330 20.53 7.59 -5.37
CA ARG A 330 21.72 7.26 -4.60
C ARG A 330 21.33 6.42 -3.38
N PRO A 331 21.99 5.27 -3.15
CA PRO A 331 21.69 4.41 -2.02
C PRO A 331 21.86 5.11 -0.67
N LYS A 332 20.82 5.06 0.17
CA LYS A 332 20.86 5.44 1.58
C LYS A 332 21.40 4.27 2.41
N PRO A 333 21.76 4.45 3.70
CA PRO A 333 22.15 3.35 4.59
C PRO A 333 21.15 2.19 4.60
N ALA A 334 19.85 2.48 4.48
CA ALA A 334 18.78 1.51 4.40
C ALA A 334 18.91 0.54 3.20
N TYR A 335 19.38 1.01 2.05
CA TYR A 335 19.62 0.14 0.88
C TYR A 335 20.56 -1.02 1.20
N TYR A 336 21.68 -0.75 1.87
CA TYR A 336 22.65 -1.76 2.23
C TYR A 336 22.13 -2.68 3.34
N ALA A 337 21.41 -2.13 4.31
CA ALA A 337 20.80 -2.90 5.40
C ALA A 337 19.75 -3.89 4.87
N VAL A 338 18.89 -3.46 3.94
CA VAL A 338 17.90 -4.30 3.24
C VAL A 338 18.59 -5.40 2.44
N LYS A 339 19.61 -5.06 1.65
CA LYS A 339 20.40 -6.04 0.86
C LYS A 339 20.98 -7.15 1.75
N GLU A 340 21.52 -6.77 2.89
CA GLU A 340 22.06 -7.71 3.87
C GLU A 340 20.97 -8.59 4.50
N ALA A 341 19.85 -7.98 4.89
CA ALA A 341 18.73 -8.65 5.53
C ALA A 341 18.06 -9.68 4.59
N LEU A 342 17.76 -9.30 3.34
CA LEU A 342 17.15 -10.19 2.35
C LEU A 342 18.05 -11.39 2.04
N LYS A 343 19.36 -11.18 1.96
CA LYS A 343 20.34 -12.24 1.77
C LYS A 343 20.50 -13.14 3.00
N GLY A 344 20.34 -12.58 4.21
CA GLY A 344 20.62 -13.24 5.48
C GLY A 344 19.45 -14.02 6.06
N TYR A 345 18.25 -13.44 6.10
CA TYR A 345 17.11 -13.96 6.87
C TYR A 345 16.17 -14.86 6.08
N TYR A 346 16.13 -14.76 4.74
CA TYR A 346 15.22 -15.51 3.86
C TYR A 346 15.88 -16.77 3.23
N LYS A 347 16.62 -17.52 4.03
CA LYS A 347 17.28 -18.77 3.62
C LYS A 347 16.44 -20.01 3.89
#